data_4abcfb305c83bd3d3387630fea9ac46c
#
_entry.id   4abcfb305c83bd3d3387630fea9ac46c
#
_cell.length_a   1.000
_cell.length_b   1.000
_cell.length_c   1.000
_cell.angle_alpha   90.00
_cell.angle_beta   90.00
_cell.angle_gamma   90.00
#
_symmetry.space_group_name_H-M   'P 1'
#
loop_
_entity.id
_entity.type
_entity.pdbx_description
1 polymer ?
#
loop_
_entity_poly.entity_id
_entity_poly.type
_entity_poly.pdbx_seq_one_letter_code
_entity_poly.pdbx_strand_id
1 'polypeptide(L)'
;MSTSLYPYTHSFRYSFRYGDYVQAGLVGAQDAGEPFFAHGNRLGYDHYSFYLLLRKMGRLKTLAVGRYKVSFGQGLIINNSFGFGKLAMLSTLGRQSTGIRAHSSRSAANYLQGAAATVEIAKHLDLTTFLSYRSIDATLTDSGTIKTILKTGYHRTVREINSKDAATQFTAGTHLGWSSGAFRVGLSGVF
;
A
#
# COMPACT_ATOMS: atom_id res chain seq x y z
N MET A 1 -22.14 -27.00 6.14
CA MET A 1 -22.36 -25.58 6.48
C MET A 1 -21.45 -25.27 7.67
N SER A 2 -20.34 -24.60 7.45
CA SER A 2 -19.46 -24.18 8.53
C SER A 2 -20.07 -22.91 9.12
N THR A 3 -20.61 -23.00 10.29
CA THR A 3 -21.09 -21.87 11.08
C THR A 3 -19.88 -21.00 11.38
N SER A 4 -19.83 -19.84 10.78
CA SER A 4 -18.84 -18.79 11.10
C SER A 4 -18.96 -18.48 12.59
N LEU A 5 -17.89 -18.72 13.34
CA LEU A 5 -17.82 -18.45 14.79
C LEU A 5 -18.04 -16.98 15.14
N TYR A 6 -17.76 -16.06 14.19
CA TYR A 6 -17.92 -14.62 14.34
C TYR A 6 -18.57 -14.03 13.08
N PRO A 7 -19.87 -13.71 13.11
CA PRO A 7 -20.59 -13.22 11.93
C PRO A 7 -20.34 -11.73 11.64
N TYR A 8 -19.60 -11.03 12.49
CA TYR A 8 -19.44 -9.58 12.39
C TYR A 8 -18.08 -9.19 11.84
N THR A 9 -18.07 -8.24 10.91
CA THR A 9 -16.89 -7.52 10.46
C THR A 9 -16.79 -6.22 11.23
N HIS A 10 -15.68 -5.97 11.89
CA HIS A 10 -15.45 -4.70 12.57
C HIS A 10 -14.03 -4.18 12.34
N SER A 11 -13.89 -2.89 12.50
CA SER A 11 -12.60 -2.24 12.30
C SER A 11 -12.53 -0.95 13.07
N PHE A 12 -11.34 -0.59 13.50
CA PHE A 12 -11.07 0.75 13.99
C PHE A 12 -10.06 1.46 13.09
N ARG A 13 -10.12 2.78 13.09
CA ARG A 13 -9.14 3.64 12.43
C ARG A 13 -8.85 4.82 13.33
N TYR A 14 -7.57 4.98 13.63
CA TYR A 14 -7.05 6.18 14.26
C TYR A 14 -6.24 6.96 13.22
N SER A 15 -6.44 8.27 13.15
CA SER A 15 -5.66 9.14 12.27
C SER A 15 -5.29 10.41 13.00
N PHE A 16 -4.03 10.76 12.90
CA PHE A 16 -3.46 11.99 13.43
C PHE A 16 -2.91 12.82 12.27
N ARG A 17 -3.16 14.12 12.32
CA ARG A 17 -2.62 15.06 11.33
C ARG A 17 -2.19 16.34 12.04
N TYR A 18 -0.97 16.77 11.75
CA TYR A 18 -0.44 18.05 12.19
C TYR A 18 -0.09 18.89 10.96
N GLY A 19 -0.99 19.79 10.60
CA GLY A 19 -0.91 20.58 9.37
C GLY A 19 -0.66 19.70 8.15
N ASP A 20 0.25 20.15 7.29
CA ASP A 20 0.75 19.39 6.14
C ASP A 20 2.06 18.63 6.43
N TYR A 21 2.59 18.74 7.66
CA TYR A 21 3.92 18.23 8.01
C TYR A 21 3.89 16.77 8.42
N VAL A 22 2.92 16.39 9.24
CA VAL A 22 2.85 15.05 9.81
C VAL A 22 1.46 14.44 9.58
N GLN A 23 1.45 13.23 9.10
CA GLN A 23 0.25 12.43 9.00
C GLN A 23 0.57 11.01 9.45
N ALA A 24 -0.11 10.54 10.49
CA ALA A 24 0.05 9.21 11.02
C ALA A 24 -1.31 8.53 11.17
N GLY A 25 -1.32 7.22 11.13
CA GLY A 25 -2.53 6.47 11.38
C GLY A 25 -2.28 5.02 11.67
N LEU A 26 -3.24 4.46 12.38
CA LEU A 26 -3.32 3.05 12.73
C LEU A 26 -4.69 2.52 12.33
N VAL A 27 -4.73 1.38 11.69
CA VAL A 27 -5.97 0.70 11.29
C VAL A 27 -5.91 -0.72 11.80
N GLY A 28 -6.96 -1.16 12.49
CA GLY A 28 -7.21 -2.55 12.80
C GLY A 28 -8.47 -3.01 12.09
N ALA A 29 -8.45 -4.18 11.49
CA ALA A 29 -9.59 -4.74 10.80
C ALA A 29 -9.69 -6.24 11.04
N GLN A 30 -10.92 -6.74 11.04
CA GLN A 30 -11.24 -8.15 11.11
C GLN A 30 -12.40 -8.46 10.18
N ASP A 31 -12.27 -9.53 9.42
CA ASP A 31 -13.33 -10.04 8.57
C ASP A 31 -14.28 -11.00 9.31
N ALA A 32 -15.50 -11.13 8.78
CA ALA A 32 -16.45 -12.10 9.30
C ALA A 32 -15.90 -13.52 9.11
N GLY A 33 -15.90 -14.30 10.18
CA GLY A 33 -15.36 -15.67 10.20
C GLY A 33 -14.01 -15.81 10.90
N GLU A 34 -13.31 -14.73 11.15
CA GLU A 34 -12.03 -14.73 11.87
C GLU A 34 -12.23 -14.62 13.39
N PRO A 35 -11.44 -15.36 14.19
CA PRO A 35 -11.57 -15.32 15.66
C PRO A 35 -11.03 -14.01 16.23
N PHE A 36 -11.83 -13.37 17.10
CA PHE A 36 -11.46 -12.16 17.84
C PHE A 36 -11.10 -12.53 19.28
N PHE A 37 -9.85 -12.30 19.69
CA PHE A 37 -9.26 -12.73 20.97
C PHE A 37 -9.42 -14.21 21.28
N ALA A 38 -9.55 -15.08 20.26
CA ALA A 38 -9.74 -16.52 20.41
C ALA A 38 -8.86 -17.32 19.44
N HIS A 39 -8.73 -18.63 19.67
CA HIS A 39 -8.01 -19.57 18.78
C HIS A 39 -6.60 -19.14 18.37
N GLY A 40 -5.83 -18.58 19.31
CA GLY A 40 -4.46 -18.15 19.08
C GLY A 40 -4.28 -16.70 18.63
N ASN A 41 -5.37 -16.00 18.28
CA ASN A 41 -5.32 -14.56 18.00
C ASN A 41 -5.33 -13.75 19.30
N ARG A 42 -4.13 -13.49 19.87
CA ARG A 42 -3.98 -12.74 21.12
C ARG A 42 -4.11 -11.23 20.95
N LEU A 43 -3.99 -10.73 19.73
CA LEU A 43 -3.99 -9.29 19.43
C LEU A 43 -5.41 -8.76 19.10
N GLY A 44 -6.39 -9.63 18.94
CA GLY A 44 -7.78 -9.29 18.67
C GLY A 44 -8.07 -9.12 17.19
N TYR A 45 -7.54 -8.09 16.55
CA TYR A 45 -7.70 -7.91 15.11
C TYR A 45 -6.74 -8.79 14.32
N ASP A 46 -7.22 -9.34 13.23
CA ASP A 46 -6.42 -10.16 12.33
C ASP A 46 -5.48 -9.32 11.45
N HIS A 47 -5.88 -8.10 11.19
CA HIS A 47 -5.12 -7.19 10.34
C HIS A 47 -4.83 -5.86 11.04
N TYR A 48 -3.54 -5.56 11.21
CA TYR A 48 -3.07 -4.27 11.65
C TYR A 48 -2.28 -3.58 10.56
N SER A 49 -2.51 -2.30 10.38
CA SER A 49 -1.70 -1.46 9.51
C SER A 49 -1.41 -0.12 10.14
N PHE A 50 -0.21 0.36 9.94
CA PHE A 50 0.18 1.71 10.34
C PHE A 50 0.83 2.45 9.18
N TYR A 51 0.78 3.75 9.24
CA TYR A 51 1.52 4.62 8.36
C TYR A 51 1.97 5.88 9.11
N LEU A 52 3.14 6.35 8.76
CA LEU A 52 3.68 7.65 9.13
C LEU A 52 4.14 8.34 7.85
N LEU A 53 3.68 9.55 7.65
CA LEU A 53 4.04 10.39 6.52
C LEU A 53 4.52 11.74 7.03
N LEU A 54 5.76 12.07 6.77
CA LEU A 54 6.38 13.36 7.06
C LEU A 54 6.58 14.13 5.76
N ARG A 55 6.33 15.42 5.78
CA ARG A 55 6.43 16.28 4.60
C ARG A 55 7.09 17.63 4.93
N LYS A 56 7.67 18.25 3.91
CA LYS A 56 8.19 19.64 3.98
C LYS A 56 9.31 19.82 5.02
N MET A 57 10.21 18.87 5.12
CA MET A 57 11.35 18.92 6.03
C MET A 57 12.62 19.38 5.28
N GLY A 58 12.63 20.62 4.82
CA GLY A 58 13.71 21.18 4.02
C GLY A 58 13.86 20.47 2.67
N ARG A 59 15.02 19.89 2.40
CA ARG A 59 15.24 19.10 1.17
C ARG A 59 14.49 17.76 1.15
N LEU A 60 14.13 17.23 2.30
CA LEU A 60 13.29 16.04 2.40
C LEU A 60 11.83 16.44 2.19
N LYS A 61 11.34 16.28 0.95
CA LYS A 61 9.97 16.66 0.58
C LYS A 61 8.92 15.74 1.20
N THR A 62 9.23 14.44 1.23
CA THR A 62 8.31 13.43 1.79
C THR A 62 9.09 12.24 2.30
N LEU A 63 8.72 11.75 3.48
CA LEU A 63 9.15 10.47 4.04
C LEU A 63 7.90 9.67 4.43
N ALA A 64 7.80 8.45 3.99
CA ALA A 64 6.75 7.53 4.39
C ALA A 64 7.36 6.28 5.04
N VAL A 65 6.75 5.84 6.14
CA VAL A 65 7.10 4.58 6.83
C VAL A 65 5.82 3.82 7.14
N GLY A 66 5.86 2.50 7.02
CA GLY A 66 4.71 1.63 7.17
C GLY A 66 4.00 1.38 5.83
N ARG A 67 2.68 1.55 5.76
CA ARG A 67 1.93 1.32 4.51
C ARG A 67 1.76 2.61 3.72
N TYR A 68 2.19 2.55 2.48
CA TYR A 68 2.14 3.70 1.58
C TYR A 68 1.78 3.28 0.15
N LYS A 69 1.54 4.26 -0.68
CA LYS A 69 1.33 4.14 -2.12
C LYS A 69 2.31 5.05 -2.85
N VAL A 70 2.74 4.60 -4.00
CA VAL A 70 3.62 5.35 -4.88
C VAL A 70 2.95 5.46 -6.25
N SER A 71 3.05 6.65 -6.85
CA SER A 71 2.59 6.89 -8.21
C SER A 71 3.57 7.83 -8.89
N PHE A 72 4.07 7.45 -10.06
CA PHE A 72 5.00 8.26 -10.84
C PHE A 72 4.49 8.47 -12.26
N GLY A 73 4.69 9.69 -12.78
CA GLY A 73 4.26 10.08 -14.10
C GLY A 73 2.75 9.86 -14.31
N GLN A 74 2.39 9.21 -15.40
CA GLN A 74 0.99 8.85 -15.72
C GLN A 74 0.53 7.55 -15.06
N GLY A 75 1.33 6.96 -14.18
CA GLY A 75 0.98 5.71 -13.48
C GLY A 75 1.08 4.45 -14.34
N LEU A 76 1.85 4.49 -15.43
CA LEU A 76 2.00 3.35 -16.35
C LEU A 76 2.89 2.26 -15.79
N ILE A 77 3.96 2.62 -15.06
CA ILE A 77 4.91 1.66 -14.49
C ILE A 77 4.53 1.32 -13.06
N ILE A 78 4.33 2.33 -12.22
CA ILE A 78 3.90 2.16 -10.83
C ILE A 78 2.72 3.06 -10.55
N ASN A 79 1.60 2.43 -10.24
CA ASN A 79 0.43 3.08 -9.68
C ASN A 79 -0.30 2.12 -8.74
N ASN A 80 -0.08 2.27 -7.46
CA ASN A 80 -0.81 1.52 -6.43
C ASN A 80 -2.17 2.16 -6.08
N SER A 81 -2.65 3.11 -6.88
CA SER A 81 -3.96 3.71 -6.70
C SER A 81 -5.06 2.77 -7.19
N PHE A 82 -6.22 2.82 -6.53
CA PHE A 82 -7.40 2.12 -6.99
C PHE A 82 -7.96 2.84 -8.23
N GLY A 83 -8.00 2.16 -9.37
CA GLY A 83 -8.58 2.67 -10.60
C GLY A 83 -9.98 2.11 -10.83
N PHE A 84 -10.96 2.98 -11.06
CA PHE A 84 -12.34 2.62 -11.39
C PHE A 84 -12.53 2.14 -12.84
N GLY A 85 -11.57 1.40 -13.39
CA GLY A 85 -11.63 0.89 -14.75
C GLY A 85 -10.98 1.80 -15.79
N LYS A 86 -10.88 1.30 -17.02
CA LYS A 86 -10.11 1.94 -18.10
C LYS A 86 -10.67 3.32 -18.52
N LEU A 87 -11.98 3.50 -18.47
CA LEU A 87 -12.61 4.79 -18.82
C LEU A 87 -12.35 5.87 -17.76
N ALA A 88 -12.36 5.52 -16.48
CA ALA A 88 -12.01 6.44 -15.41
C ALA A 88 -10.53 6.84 -15.45
N MET A 89 -9.64 5.96 -15.93
CA MET A 89 -8.24 6.31 -16.16
C MET A 89 -8.09 7.39 -17.24
N LEU A 90 -8.86 7.33 -18.30
CA LEU A 90 -8.83 8.35 -19.37
C LEU A 90 -9.28 9.72 -18.86
N SER A 91 -10.33 9.80 -18.05
CA SER A 91 -10.81 11.06 -17.48
C SER A 91 -9.87 11.68 -16.43
N THR A 92 -8.97 10.88 -15.85
CA THR A 92 -7.98 11.31 -14.83
C THR A 92 -6.58 11.49 -15.40
N LEU A 93 -6.37 11.25 -16.70
CA LEU A 93 -5.12 11.55 -17.39
C LEU A 93 -4.72 13.02 -17.15
N GLY A 94 -3.51 13.24 -16.66
CA GLY A 94 -3.02 14.57 -16.30
C GLY A 94 -3.39 15.06 -14.90
N ARG A 95 -4.34 14.43 -14.19
CA ARG A 95 -4.72 14.77 -12.81
C ARG A 95 -4.11 13.85 -11.76
N GLN A 96 -3.37 12.83 -12.16
CA GLN A 96 -2.76 11.91 -11.20
C GLN A 96 -1.66 12.63 -10.43
N SER A 97 -1.81 12.67 -9.12
CA SER A 97 -0.76 13.23 -8.28
C SER A 97 0.40 12.25 -8.23
N THR A 98 1.53 12.70 -8.72
CA THR A 98 2.82 12.01 -8.59
C THR A 98 3.32 12.09 -7.15
N GLY A 99 3.90 11.01 -6.67
CA GLY A 99 4.59 10.98 -5.39
C GLY A 99 4.12 9.89 -4.42
N ILE A 100 4.54 10.07 -3.18
CA ILE A 100 4.28 9.15 -2.06
C ILE A 100 3.04 9.60 -1.32
N ARG A 101 2.16 8.65 -0.99
CA ARG A 101 0.95 8.87 -0.19
C ARG A 101 0.79 7.81 0.89
N ALA A 102 0.21 8.18 2.01
CA ALA A 102 -0.19 7.23 3.02
C ALA A 102 -1.28 6.27 2.51
N HIS A 103 -1.21 5.02 2.92
CA HIS A 103 -2.27 4.04 2.71
C HIS A 103 -3.07 3.87 3.99
N SER A 104 -4.26 4.47 4.05
CA SER A 104 -5.16 4.45 5.20
C SER A 104 -6.38 3.55 5.00
N SER A 105 -6.38 2.70 3.96
CA SER A 105 -7.50 1.80 3.67
C SER A 105 -7.41 0.52 4.51
N ARG A 106 -8.57 -0.07 4.80
CA ARG A 106 -8.69 -1.42 5.36
C ARG A 106 -8.36 -2.52 4.36
N SER A 107 -8.33 -2.18 3.08
CA SER A 107 -8.04 -3.15 2.02
C SER A 107 -6.60 -3.65 2.12
N ALA A 108 -6.43 -4.95 2.15
CA ALA A 108 -5.14 -5.63 2.09
C ALA A 108 -4.52 -5.63 0.69
N ALA A 109 -5.18 -5.03 -0.30
CA ALA A 109 -4.70 -4.96 -1.67
C ALA A 109 -4.09 -3.59 -2.00
N ASN A 110 -3.18 -3.57 -2.98
CA ASN A 110 -2.65 -2.35 -3.61
C ASN A 110 -1.96 -1.36 -2.68
N TYR A 111 -1.07 -1.82 -1.82
CA TYR A 111 -0.17 -1.00 -1.00
C TYR A 111 1.26 -1.52 -1.08
N LEU A 112 2.20 -0.66 -0.72
CA LEU A 112 3.58 -1.01 -0.42
C LEU A 112 3.78 -0.90 1.09
N GLN A 113 4.63 -1.74 1.66
CA GLN A 113 4.92 -1.76 3.09
C GLN A 113 6.42 -1.71 3.32
N GLY A 114 6.88 -0.68 4.03
CA GLY A 114 8.29 -0.43 4.28
C GLY A 114 8.59 1.05 4.42
N ALA A 115 9.48 1.57 3.59
CA ALA A 115 9.86 2.98 3.63
C ALA A 115 10.00 3.58 2.22
N ALA A 116 9.68 4.85 2.10
CA ALA A 116 9.87 5.62 0.88
C ALA A 116 10.22 7.08 1.21
N ALA A 117 11.11 7.66 0.44
CA ALA A 117 11.52 9.05 0.62
C ALA A 117 11.62 9.78 -0.71
N THR A 118 11.24 11.06 -0.71
CA THR A 118 11.49 12.01 -1.81
C THR A 118 12.38 13.11 -1.30
N VAL A 119 13.53 13.29 -1.94
CA VAL A 119 14.53 14.31 -1.59
C VAL A 119 14.78 15.21 -2.80
N GLU A 120 14.82 16.52 -2.58
CA GLU A 120 15.27 17.48 -3.57
C GLU A 120 16.80 17.48 -3.61
N ILE A 121 17.37 16.88 -4.65
CA ILE A 121 18.83 16.78 -4.82
C ILE A 121 19.44 18.01 -5.48
N ALA A 122 18.66 18.68 -6.34
CA ALA A 122 19.02 19.97 -6.95
C ALA A 122 17.73 20.76 -7.22
N LYS A 123 17.86 22.04 -7.56
CA LYS A 123 16.73 22.89 -7.92
C LYS A 123 15.91 22.24 -9.04
N HIS A 124 14.62 22.03 -8.77
CA HIS A 124 13.69 21.35 -9.68
C HIS A 124 13.96 19.86 -9.95
N LEU A 125 14.91 19.23 -9.24
CA LEU A 125 15.26 17.83 -9.42
C LEU A 125 15.01 17.03 -8.14
N ASP A 126 14.07 16.14 -8.19
CA ASP A 126 13.63 15.30 -7.08
C ASP A 126 14.04 13.84 -7.30
N LEU A 127 14.67 13.24 -6.31
CA LEU A 127 14.91 11.82 -6.25
C LEU A 127 13.92 11.18 -5.27
N THR A 128 13.16 10.22 -5.74
CA THR A 128 12.29 9.39 -4.89
C THR A 128 12.81 7.97 -4.91
N THR A 129 13.00 7.40 -3.73
CA THR A 129 13.35 5.98 -3.55
C THR A 129 12.32 5.30 -2.66
N PHE A 130 12.07 4.01 -2.90
CA PHE A 130 11.17 3.23 -2.07
C PHE A 130 11.61 1.78 -1.98
N LEU A 131 11.32 1.19 -0.84
CA LEU A 131 11.54 -0.21 -0.52
C LEU A 131 10.27 -0.79 0.11
N SER A 132 9.82 -1.92 -0.38
CA SER A 132 8.66 -2.63 0.14
C SER A 132 8.96 -4.09 0.34
N TYR A 133 8.62 -4.58 1.53
CA TYR A 133 8.65 -5.99 1.89
C TYR A 133 7.33 -6.32 2.57
N ARG A 134 6.57 -7.24 1.96
CA ARG A 134 5.26 -7.61 2.48
C ARG A 134 4.92 -9.05 2.18
N SER A 135 4.11 -9.65 3.04
CA SER A 135 3.40 -10.88 2.73
C SER A 135 2.27 -10.62 1.75
N ILE A 136 2.00 -11.56 0.88
CA ILE A 136 0.92 -11.52 -0.10
C ILE A 136 0.14 -12.83 -0.09
N ASP A 137 -1.14 -12.72 -0.34
CA ASP A 137 -2.00 -13.87 -0.49
C ASP A 137 -1.75 -14.51 -1.86
N ALA A 138 -1.40 -15.77 -1.85
CA ALA A 138 -1.08 -16.51 -3.07
C ALA A 138 -1.57 -17.95 -3.02
N THR A 139 -1.95 -18.47 -4.17
CA THR A 139 -2.12 -19.92 -4.35
C THR A 139 -0.80 -20.51 -4.80
N LEU A 140 -0.32 -21.50 -4.09
CA LEU A 140 0.90 -22.22 -4.43
C LEU A 140 0.57 -23.46 -5.26
N THR A 141 1.51 -23.89 -6.09
CA THR A 141 1.53 -25.22 -6.73
C THR A 141 2.05 -26.25 -5.73
N ASP A 142 1.86 -27.54 -6.02
CA ASP A 142 2.37 -28.65 -5.20
C ASP A 142 3.90 -28.59 -5.02
N SER A 143 4.60 -27.94 -5.94
CA SER A 143 6.05 -27.65 -5.87
C SER A 143 6.42 -26.41 -5.06
N GLY A 144 5.46 -25.73 -4.42
CA GLY A 144 5.70 -24.51 -3.63
C GLY A 144 5.88 -23.22 -4.44
N THR A 145 5.69 -23.28 -5.76
CA THR A 145 5.80 -22.10 -6.63
C THR A 145 4.49 -21.31 -6.64
N ILE A 146 4.56 -19.98 -6.74
CA ILE A 146 3.38 -19.13 -6.82
C ILE A 146 2.62 -19.39 -8.13
N LYS A 147 1.39 -19.89 -8.02
CA LYS A 147 0.48 -20.08 -9.16
C LYS A 147 -0.31 -18.82 -9.47
N THR A 148 -0.86 -18.18 -8.45
CA THR A 148 -1.72 -16.98 -8.61
C THR A 148 -1.62 -16.09 -7.38
N ILE A 149 -1.46 -14.79 -7.60
CA ILE A 149 -1.52 -13.78 -6.54
C ILE A 149 -2.97 -13.34 -6.35
N LEU A 150 -3.50 -13.47 -5.14
CA LEU A 150 -4.85 -13.07 -4.80
C LEU A 150 -4.85 -11.58 -4.42
N LYS A 151 -5.66 -10.79 -5.12
CA LYS A 151 -5.74 -9.33 -4.91
C LYS A 151 -6.99 -8.88 -4.16
N THR A 152 -7.85 -9.80 -3.76
CA THR A 152 -9.13 -9.50 -3.11
C THR A 152 -8.96 -9.14 -1.64
N GLY A 153 -7.99 -9.75 -0.95
CA GLY A 153 -7.74 -9.57 0.48
C GLY A 153 -8.92 -10.05 1.36
N TYR A 154 -9.74 -10.98 0.87
CA TYR A 154 -10.81 -11.61 1.64
C TYR A 154 -10.37 -12.96 2.19
N HIS A 155 -10.71 -13.25 3.45
CA HIS A 155 -10.40 -14.51 4.14
C HIS A 155 -11.68 -15.12 4.73
N ARG A 156 -12.67 -15.40 3.86
CA ARG A 156 -14.01 -15.86 4.24
C ARG A 156 -14.21 -17.37 4.08
N THR A 157 -13.38 -17.99 3.26
CA THR A 157 -13.42 -19.42 2.97
C THR A 157 -12.14 -20.10 3.44
N VAL A 158 -12.20 -21.40 3.73
CA VAL A 158 -11.03 -22.20 4.12
C VAL A 158 -9.90 -22.10 3.07
N ARG A 159 -10.26 -22.04 1.80
CA ARG A 159 -9.29 -21.87 0.71
C ARG A 159 -8.59 -20.50 0.74
N GLU A 160 -9.33 -19.44 1.01
CA GLU A 160 -8.78 -18.09 1.14
C GLU A 160 -7.88 -17.97 2.36
N ILE A 161 -8.29 -18.57 3.49
CA ILE A 161 -7.49 -18.62 4.73
C ILE A 161 -6.18 -19.38 4.50
N ASN A 162 -6.20 -20.50 3.80
CA ASN A 162 -5.00 -21.28 3.47
C ASN A 162 -4.06 -20.57 2.48
N SER A 163 -4.56 -19.62 1.72
CA SER A 163 -3.77 -18.81 0.78
C SER A 163 -3.28 -17.49 1.39
N LYS A 164 -3.64 -17.20 2.65
CA LYS A 164 -3.25 -15.99 3.36
C LYS A 164 -1.75 -16.00 3.65
N ASP A 165 -1.09 -14.87 3.35
CA ASP A 165 0.34 -14.67 3.61
C ASP A 165 1.25 -15.79 3.06
N ALA A 166 0.80 -16.51 2.03
CA ALA A 166 1.48 -17.70 1.51
C ALA A 166 2.76 -17.39 0.74
N ALA A 167 2.99 -16.14 0.38
CA ALA A 167 4.20 -15.73 -0.32
C ALA A 167 4.67 -14.36 0.16
N THR A 168 5.93 -14.04 -0.13
CA THR A 168 6.54 -12.76 0.20
C THR A 168 6.86 -12.00 -1.08
N GLN A 169 6.58 -10.70 -1.09
CA GLN A 169 6.90 -9.80 -2.18
C GLN A 169 7.90 -8.75 -1.71
N PHE A 170 9.05 -8.69 -2.37
CA PHE A 170 9.99 -7.60 -2.29
C PHE A 170 9.84 -6.70 -3.51
N THR A 171 9.82 -5.40 -3.31
CA THR A 171 9.77 -4.42 -4.40
C THR A 171 10.60 -3.21 -4.01
N ALA A 172 11.54 -2.84 -4.85
CA ALA A 172 12.37 -1.66 -4.69
C ALA A 172 12.30 -0.82 -5.95
N GLY A 173 12.44 0.49 -5.81
CA GLY A 173 12.49 1.34 -6.99
C GLY A 173 12.94 2.75 -6.71
N THR A 174 13.24 3.43 -7.79
CA THR A 174 13.68 4.81 -7.78
C THR A 174 13.00 5.59 -8.90
N HIS A 175 12.79 6.86 -8.66
CA HIS A 175 12.26 7.81 -9.64
C HIS A 175 13.04 9.12 -9.54
N LEU A 176 13.61 9.54 -10.64
CA LEU A 176 14.22 10.84 -10.80
C LEU A 176 13.28 11.73 -11.61
N GLY A 177 12.80 12.80 -11.01
CA GLY A 177 11.84 13.72 -11.60
C GLY A 177 12.40 15.12 -11.70
N TRP A 178 12.41 15.69 -12.90
CA TRP A 178 12.74 17.09 -13.13
C TRP A 178 11.47 17.86 -13.52
N SER A 179 11.27 19.05 -12.94
CA SER A 179 10.11 19.89 -13.23
C SER A 179 10.51 21.37 -13.32
N SER A 180 10.21 22.01 -14.44
CA SER A 180 10.45 23.45 -14.62
C SER A 180 9.30 24.06 -15.44
N GLY A 181 8.60 25.01 -14.86
CA GLY A 181 7.43 25.61 -15.51
C GLY A 181 6.36 24.57 -15.86
N ALA A 182 6.00 24.50 -17.14
CA ALA A 182 5.03 23.53 -17.66
C ALA A 182 5.65 22.15 -17.99
N PHE A 183 6.97 22.03 -18.01
CA PHE A 183 7.65 20.79 -18.38
C PHE A 183 7.92 19.91 -17.19
N ARG A 184 7.65 18.60 -17.36
CA ARG A 184 7.96 17.54 -16.38
C ARG A 184 8.54 16.36 -17.12
N VAL A 185 9.72 15.93 -16.70
CA VAL A 185 10.38 14.75 -17.23
C VAL A 185 10.76 13.84 -16.05
N GLY A 186 10.59 12.55 -16.20
CA GLY A 186 10.94 11.61 -15.15
C GLY A 186 11.45 10.29 -15.71
N LEU A 187 12.38 9.70 -14.98
CA LEU A 187 12.91 8.36 -15.22
C LEU A 187 12.61 7.49 -14.00
N SER A 188 12.07 6.30 -14.23
CA SER A 188 11.73 5.36 -13.17
C SER A 188 12.35 4.01 -13.42
N GLY A 189 12.92 3.40 -12.37
CA GLY A 189 13.38 2.03 -12.35
C GLY A 189 12.69 1.28 -11.20
N VAL A 190 12.34 0.02 -11.43
CA VAL A 190 11.68 -0.87 -10.46
C VAL A 190 12.26 -2.26 -10.56
N PHE A 191 12.46 -2.85 -9.38
CA PHE A 191 12.91 -4.22 -9.20
C PHE A 191 11.91 -4.99 -8.33
#